data_8e1ab9e0cb21c47341691580cc7aa2e5
#
_entry.id   8e1ab9e0cb21c47341691580cc7aa2e5
#
_cell.length_a   1.000
_cell.length_b   1.000
_cell.length_c   1.000
_cell.angle_alpha   90.00
_cell.angle_beta   90.00
_cell.angle_gamma   90.00
#
_symmetry.space_group_name_H-M   'P 1'
#
loop_
_entity.id
_entity.type
_entity.pdbx_description
1 polymer ?
#
loop_
_entity_poly.entity_id
_entity_poly.type
_entity_poly.pdbx_seq_one_letter_code
_entity_poly.pdbx_strand_id
1 'polypeptide(L)'
;MTAKARIRAVDRFIKGLKEDNLYNDINAACVMAGWDSLAGALTPLKGAAPTNNGLSVYDRGIGIAGDGSSAYLDSNRNNTADPQNDNHNAVFVSSPPTSASVYIAAGSSGGQQNGSNNLGVTDGVFCRNRSGIPLVSLGSASADGLVAVSRSSAAAITTRISGESTTSSLASQSPLSEEVTVFARRSGASVDFYSDATIPFFSIGSATDLAALDARVSTLMADLRAIEETGFDKDAIAYLRAVEEADGAFLETDVKVAINSLVAGLKADKLWESMKACCL
;
A
#
# COMPACT_ATOMS: atom_id res chain seq x y z
N MET A 1 -0.99 24.27 -4.86
CA MET A 1 -0.09 23.34 -4.10
C MET A 1 1.20 23.13 -4.86
N THR A 2 2.36 23.18 -4.23
CA THR A 2 3.61 23.22 -4.99
C THR A 2 4.23 21.82 -5.09
N ALA A 3 4.51 21.36 -6.32
CA ALA A 3 5.33 20.17 -6.60
C ALA A 3 6.59 20.08 -5.69
N LYS A 4 7.13 21.23 -5.30
CA LYS A 4 8.26 21.37 -4.39
C LYS A 4 8.02 20.75 -2.99
N ALA A 5 6.80 20.84 -2.43
CA ALA A 5 6.52 20.25 -1.11
C ALA A 5 6.51 18.71 -1.18
N ARG A 6 5.89 18.15 -2.22
CA ARG A 6 5.88 16.70 -2.48
C ARG A 6 7.28 16.13 -2.72
N ILE A 7 8.09 16.80 -3.53
CA ILE A 7 9.49 16.44 -3.75
C ILE A 7 10.26 16.42 -2.42
N ARG A 8 10.04 17.39 -1.53
CA ARG A 8 10.70 17.42 -0.22
C ARG A 8 10.25 16.26 0.69
N ALA A 9 8.96 15.87 0.65
CA ALA A 9 8.48 14.72 1.42
C ALA A 9 9.16 13.43 0.96
N VAL A 10 9.21 13.19 -0.36
CA VAL A 10 9.90 12.02 -0.93
C VAL A 10 11.42 12.07 -0.67
N ASP A 11 12.06 13.24 -0.74
CA ASP A 11 13.49 13.39 -0.40
C ASP A 11 13.75 13.01 1.08
N ARG A 12 12.90 13.49 2.02
CA ARG A 12 13.01 13.08 3.43
C ARG A 12 12.84 11.57 3.61
N PHE A 13 11.87 10.98 2.92
CA PHE A 13 11.64 9.54 2.94
C PHE A 13 12.89 8.76 2.47
N ILE A 14 13.44 9.11 1.32
CA ILE A 14 14.66 8.46 0.79
C ILE A 14 15.84 8.62 1.75
N LYS A 15 16.02 9.81 2.33
CA LYS A 15 17.08 10.06 3.33
C LYS A 15 16.88 9.20 4.56
N GLY A 16 15.65 9.14 5.08
CA GLY A 16 15.32 8.30 6.22
C GLY A 16 15.52 6.81 5.96
N LEU A 17 15.16 6.31 4.79
CA LEU A 17 15.45 4.92 4.40
C LEU A 17 16.96 4.64 4.40
N LYS A 18 17.79 5.61 3.98
CA LYS A 18 19.27 5.47 3.99
C LYS A 18 19.84 5.53 5.40
N GLU A 19 19.34 6.42 6.23
CA GLU A 19 19.73 6.56 7.63
C GLU A 19 19.46 5.28 8.44
N ASP A 20 18.32 4.63 8.16
CA ASP A 20 17.92 3.38 8.82
C ASP A 20 18.50 2.12 8.12
N ASN A 21 19.34 2.28 7.09
CA ASN A 21 19.91 1.20 6.26
C ASN A 21 18.89 0.38 5.47
N LEU A 22 17.64 0.82 5.35
CA LEU A 22 16.57 0.12 4.63
C LEU A 22 16.66 0.29 3.09
N TYR A 23 17.27 1.38 2.61
CA TYR A 23 17.28 1.69 1.19
C TYR A 23 17.95 0.62 0.34
N ASN A 24 18.98 -0.04 0.85
CA ASN A 24 19.70 -1.09 0.14
C ASN A 24 18.88 -2.40 0.06
N ASP A 25 18.02 -2.65 1.03
CA ASP A 25 17.15 -3.84 1.06
C ASP A 25 16.00 -3.74 0.03
N ILE A 26 15.63 -2.53 -0.37
CA ILE A 26 14.60 -2.32 -1.40
C ILE A 26 15.23 -2.54 -2.78
N ASN A 27 14.65 -3.40 -3.61
CA ASN A 27 15.09 -3.69 -4.97
C ASN A 27 14.09 -3.25 -6.03
N ALA A 28 12.80 -3.18 -5.71
CA ALA A 28 11.76 -2.57 -6.51
C ALA A 28 10.76 -1.87 -5.61
N ALA A 29 10.37 -0.64 -5.92
CA ALA A 29 9.37 0.12 -5.17
C ALA A 29 8.76 1.25 -6.00
N CYS A 30 7.49 1.55 -5.73
CA CYS A 30 6.84 2.77 -6.20
C CYS A 30 6.14 3.50 -5.05
N VAL A 31 6.20 4.82 -5.07
CA VAL A 31 5.34 5.71 -4.31
C VAL A 31 4.20 6.11 -5.24
N MET A 32 3.02 5.54 -5.01
CA MET A 32 1.87 5.66 -5.91
C MET A 32 0.84 6.69 -5.42
N ALA A 33 1.24 7.61 -4.56
CA ALA A 33 0.47 8.78 -4.11
C ALA A 33 1.30 10.05 -4.24
N GLY A 34 0.65 11.22 -4.20
CA GLY A 34 1.30 12.53 -4.23
C GLY A 34 1.65 13.06 -5.61
N TRP A 35 1.36 12.38 -6.70
CA TRP A 35 1.70 12.77 -8.07
C TRP A 35 0.50 13.38 -8.82
N ASP A 36 0.77 14.11 -9.89
CA ASP A 36 -0.29 14.79 -10.66
C ASP A 36 -0.97 13.88 -11.69
N SER A 37 -0.48 12.66 -11.87
CA SER A 37 -1.02 11.69 -12.81
C SER A 37 -0.68 10.25 -12.44
N LEU A 38 -1.45 9.30 -12.95
CA LEU A 38 -1.18 7.87 -12.84
C LEU A 38 0.21 7.51 -13.41
N ALA A 39 0.62 8.12 -14.52
CA ALA A 39 1.94 7.89 -15.08
C ALA A 39 3.07 8.33 -14.13
N GLY A 40 2.88 9.46 -13.44
CA GLY A 40 3.79 9.91 -12.37
C GLY A 40 3.84 8.94 -11.19
N ALA A 41 2.68 8.42 -10.78
CA ALA A 41 2.55 7.45 -9.70
C ALA A 41 3.23 6.10 -10.01
N LEU A 42 3.36 5.73 -11.28
CA LEU A 42 4.04 4.52 -11.75
C LEU A 42 5.54 4.74 -12.05
N THR A 43 6.07 5.93 -11.79
CA THR A 43 7.52 6.15 -11.86
C THR A 43 8.18 5.46 -10.66
N PRO A 44 9.12 4.51 -10.89
CA PRO A 44 9.68 3.73 -9.80
C PRO A 44 10.56 4.60 -8.90
N LEU A 45 10.45 4.37 -7.59
CA LEU A 45 11.42 4.88 -6.61
C LEU A 45 12.76 4.13 -6.75
N LYS A 46 12.66 2.82 -7.02
CA LYS A 46 13.79 1.92 -7.25
C LYS A 46 13.36 0.74 -8.12
N GLY A 47 14.28 0.20 -8.92
CA GLY A 47 14.00 -0.92 -9.82
C GLY A 47 13.41 -0.49 -11.16
N ALA A 48 12.82 -1.43 -11.88
CA ALA A 48 12.14 -1.18 -13.14
C ALA A 48 10.77 -0.51 -12.91
N ALA A 49 10.31 0.29 -13.88
CA ALA A 49 8.94 0.80 -13.85
C ALA A 49 7.95 -0.37 -13.98
N PRO A 50 6.91 -0.43 -13.15
CA PRO A 50 5.90 -1.48 -13.27
C PRO A 50 5.10 -1.33 -14.56
N THR A 51 4.66 -2.45 -15.12
CA THR A 51 3.75 -2.47 -16.25
C THR A 51 2.32 -2.39 -15.75
N ASN A 52 1.58 -1.40 -16.23
CA ASN A 52 0.17 -1.22 -15.90
C ASN A 52 -0.71 -2.07 -16.82
N ASN A 53 -1.47 -2.98 -16.25
CA ASN A 53 -2.43 -3.83 -16.94
C ASN A 53 -3.86 -3.41 -16.55
N GLY A 54 -4.30 -2.27 -17.06
CA GLY A 54 -5.70 -1.83 -16.97
C GLY A 54 -6.07 -0.94 -15.77
N LEU A 55 -5.18 -0.66 -14.82
CA LEU A 55 -5.48 0.27 -13.72
C LEU A 55 -5.69 1.68 -14.27
N SER A 56 -6.78 2.30 -13.89
CA SER A 56 -7.16 3.65 -14.34
C SER A 56 -7.63 4.56 -13.20
N VAL A 57 -7.99 3.99 -12.04
CA VAL A 57 -8.44 4.77 -10.88
C VAL A 57 -7.22 5.17 -10.05
N TYR A 58 -6.98 6.44 -10.00
CA TYR A 58 -5.87 7.05 -9.27
C TYR A 58 -6.35 8.30 -8.55
N ASP A 59 -6.15 8.34 -7.25
CA ASP A 59 -6.31 9.54 -6.44
C ASP A 59 -4.96 9.97 -5.86
N ARG A 60 -4.64 11.23 -5.98
CA ARG A 60 -3.37 11.79 -5.54
C ARG A 60 -3.14 11.69 -4.03
N GLY A 61 -4.21 11.77 -3.25
CA GLY A 61 -4.14 11.72 -1.78
C GLY A 61 -4.00 10.34 -1.20
N ILE A 62 -4.55 9.33 -1.90
CA ILE A 62 -4.70 7.97 -1.35
C ILE A 62 -4.05 6.86 -2.19
N GLY A 63 -3.70 7.11 -3.45
CA GLY A 63 -3.00 6.13 -4.28
C GLY A 63 -3.78 5.57 -5.45
N ILE A 64 -3.39 4.38 -5.92
CA ILE A 64 -4.03 3.66 -7.02
C ILE A 64 -5.01 2.66 -6.44
N ALA A 65 -6.23 2.61 -6.97
CA ALA A 65 -7.22 1.59 -6.65
C ALA A 65 -7.25 0.50 -7.73
N GLY A 66 -7.31 -0.75 -7.30
CA GLY A 66 -7.62 -1.87 -8.18
C GLY A 66 -9.10 -1.91 -8.55
N ASP A 67 -9.48 -2.74 -9.51
CA ASP A 67 -10.87 -2.90 -9.96
C ASP A 67 -11.55 -4.18 -9.42
N GLY A 68 -10.80 -5.01 -8.68
CA GLY A 68 -11.28 -6.28 -8.13
C GLY A 68 -11.60 -7.35 -9.19
N SER A 69 -11.28 -7.14 -10.47
CA SER A 69 -11.75 -8.03 -11.54
C SER A 69 -10.75 -8.33 -12.66
N SER A 70 -9.92 -7.37 -13.05
CA SER A 70 -9.09 -7.51 -14.25
C SER A 70 -7.78 -6.71 -14.24
N ALA A 71 -7.70 -5.62 -13.47
CA ALA A 71 -6.60 -4.69 -13.50
C ALA A 71 -5.53 -5.01 -12.44
N TYR A 72 -4.26 -4.89 -12.82
CA TYR A 72 -3.12 -5.15 -11.92
C TYR A 72 -1.84 -4.45 -12.42
N LEU A 73 -0.81 -4.41 -11.55
CA LEU A 73 0.55 -4.08 -11.94
C LEU A 73 1.41 -5.33 -12.03
N ASP A 74 2.19 -5.45 -13.10
CA ASP A 74 3.36 -6.32 -13.11
C ASP A 74 4.55 -5.50 -12.59
N SER A 75 5.19 -5.95 -11.52
CA SER A 75 6.31 -5.21 -10.93
C SER A 75 7.57 -5.25 -11.78
N ASN A 76 7.59 -6.08 -12.85
CA ASN A 76 8.75 -6.39 -13.66
C ASN A 76 9.93 -6.93 -12.82
N ARG A 77 9.58 -7.64 -11.71
CA ARG A 77 10.53 -8.35 -10.86
C ARG A 77 10.07 -9.78 -10.62
N ASN A 78 10.89 -10.72 -11.02
CA ASN A 78 10.63 -12.13 -10.80
C ASN A 78 10.86 -12.50 -9.31
N ASN A 79 10.02 -13.37 -8.75
CA ASN A 79 10.14 -13.85 -7.37
C ASN A 79 11.48 -14.56 -7.10
N THR A 80 12.17 -15.08 -8.13
CA THR A 80 13.50 -15.68 -7.99
C THR A 80 14.64 -14.65 -7.93
N ALA A 81 14.36 -13.37 -8.16
CA ALA A 81 15.39 -12.33 -8.19
C ALA A 81 16.00 -12.02 -6.81
N ASP A 82 15.28 -12.34 -5.73
CA ASP A 82 15.79 -12.24 -4.37
C ASP A 82 16.05 -13.65 -3.80
N PRO A 83 17.04 -13.84 -2.89
CA PRO A 83 17.36 -15.17 -2.35
C PRO A 83 16.21 -15.79 -1.57
N GLN A 84 16.18 -17.13 -1.49
CA GLN A 84 15.11 -17.90 -0.84
C GLN A 84 14.85 -17.44 0.60
N ASN A 85 15.91 -17.18 1.37
CA ASN A 85 15.84 -16.86 2.79
C ASN A 85 16.21 -15.39 3.09
N ASP A 86 16.20 -14.55 2.08
CA ASP A 86 16.52 -13.13 2.20
C ASP A 86 15.60 -12.34 1.26
N ASN A 87 14.38 -12.01 1.73
CA ASN A 87 13.42 -11.28 0.91
C ASN A 87 12.33 -10.61 1.73
N HIS A 88 11.72 -9.56 1.16
CA HIS A 88 10.49 -8.98 1.66
C HIS A 88 9.52 -8.61 0.53
N ASN A 89 8.23 -8.57 0.88
CA ASN A 89 7.17 -7.92 0.13
C ASN A 89 6.37 -7.03 1.08
N ALA A 90 6.08 -5.82 0.65
CA ALA A 90 5.29 -4.88 1.43
C ALA A 90 4.38 -4.05 0.54
N VAL A 91 3.19 -3.75 1.03
CA VAL A 91 2.28 -2.74 0.50
C VAL A 91 1.80 -1.84 1.64
N PHE A 92 1.53 -0.58 1.34
CA PHE A 92 0.78 0.28 2.25
C PHE A 92 -0.66 0.35 1.75
N VAL A 93 -1.62 0.18 2.64
CA VAL A 93 -3.04 0.11 2.32
C VAL A 93 -3.72 1.38 2.82
N SER A 94 -4.35 2.14 1.93
CA SER A 94 -5.18 3.30 2.28
C SER A 94 -6.68 2.99 2.26
N SER A 95 -7.08 1.92 1.56
CA SER A 95 -8.42 1.33 1.64
C SER A 95 -8.31 -0.18 1.48
N PRO A 96 -8.75 -0.96 2.48
CA PRO A 96 -8.78 -2.42 2.37
C PRO A 96 -9.71 -2.89 1.26
N PRO A 97 -9.50 -4.10 0.71
CA PRO A 97 -10.39 -4.65 -0.31
C PRO A 97 -11.73 -5.08 0.29
N THR A 98 -12.77 -5.05 -0.54
CA THR A 98 -14.14 -5.42 -0.15
C THR A 98 -14.38 -6.94 -0.18
N SER A 99 -13.48 -7.71 -0.79
CA SER A 99 -13.58 -9.17 -0.93
C SER A 99 -12.21 -9.85 -0.82
N ALA A 100 -12.25 -11.19 -0.72
CA ALA A 100 -11.04 -12.01 -0.71
C ALA A 100 -10.20 -11.78 -1.97
N SER A 101 -8.96 -11.34 -1.77
CA SER A 101 -8.06 -10.91 -2.84
C SER A 101 -6.60 -10.89 -2.40
N VAL A 102 -5.69 -10.52 -3.28
CA VAL A 102 -4.28 -10.33 -2.94
C VAL A 102 -3.83 -8.89 -3.16
N TYR A 103 -2.98 -8.40 -2.28
CA TYR A 103 -2.32 -7.11 -2.42
C TYR A 103 -1.11 -7.19 -3.35
N ILE A 104 -0.23 -8.19 -3.10
CA ILE A 104 1.00 -8.43 -3.83
C ILE A 104 1.32 -9.92 -3.82
N ALA A 105 1.64 -10.48 -4.99
CA ALA A 105 1.82 -11.91 -5.12
C ALA A 105 2.71 -12.33 -6.29
N ALA A 106 3.38 -13.47 -6.10
CA ALA A 106 3.94 -14.32 -7.14
C ALA A 106 3.53 -15.74 -6.80
N GLY A 107 2.54 -16.25 -7.49
CA GLY A 107 1.93 -17.51 -7.14
C GLY A 107 1.58 -18.35 -8.34
N SER A 108 1.00 -19.49 -8.10
CA SER A 108 0.48 -20.34 -9.14
C SER A 108 -1.00 -20.69 -8.84
N SER A 109 -1.80 -20.92 -9.84
CA SER A 109 -3.19 -21.35 -9.71
C SER A 109 -3.25 -22.85 -9.40
N GLY A 110 -4.06 -23.21 -8.42
CA GLY A 110 -4.38 -24.60 -8.12
C GLY A 110 -3.35 -25.34 -7.25
N GLY A 111 -3.79 -25.81 -6.12
CA GLY A 111 -3.03 -26.71 -5.27
C GLY A 111 -1.90 -26.08 -4.47
N GLN A 112 -1.01 -26.90 -4.03
CA GLN A 112 0.11 -26.51 -3.20
C GLN A 112 1.22 -25.91 -4.06
N GLN A 113 1.56 -24.67 -3.76
CA GLN A 113 2.47 -23.89 -4.56
C GLN A 113 3.73 -23.61 -3.82
N ASN A 114 4.59 -24.59 -3.90
CA ASN A 114 5.89 -24.52 -3.27
C ASN A 114 6.66 -23.29 -3.76
N GLY A 115 7.13 -22.48 -2.83
CA GLY A 115 7.95 -21.32 -3.12
C GLY A 115 7.20 -20.08 -3.61
N SER A 116 5.86 -20.08 -3.57
CA SER A 116 5.07 -18.88 -3.89
C SER A 116 5.23 -17.78 -2.84
N ASN A 117 4.95 -16.56 -3.26
CA ASN A 117 4.95 -15.37 -2.41
C ASN A 117 3.60 -14.65 -2.58
N ASN A 118 2.76 -14.68 -1.56
CA ASN A 118 1.43 -14.08 -1.60
C ASN A 118 1.16 -13.34 -0.29
N LEU A 119 0.63 -12.16 -0.39
CA LEU A 119 0.16 -11.35 0.71
C LEU A 119 -1.22 -10.81 0.33
N GLY A 120 -2.25 -11.16 1.09
CA GLY A 120 -3.63 -10.87 0.72
C GLY A 120 -4.61 -11.05 1.88
N VAL A 121 -5.90 -11.01 1.55
CA VAL A 121 -7.02 -11.10 2.51
C VAL A 121 -7.98 -12.21 2.11
N THR A 122 -8.44 -12.96 3.12
CA THR A 122 -9.62 -13.83 3.08
C THR A 122 -10.48 -13.53 4.31
N ASP A 123 -10.50 -14.39 5.33
CA ASP A 123 -11.10 -14.11 6.64
C ASP A 123 -10.16 -13.34 7.59
N GLY A 124 -9.15 -12.69 7.07
CA GLY A 124 -8.06 -11.97 7.70
C GLY A 124 -6.89 -11.92 6.74
N VAL A 125 -5.83 -11.22 7.11
CA VAL A 125 -4.62 -11.21 6.30
C VAL A 125 -4.02 -12.61 6.27
N PHE A 126 -3.66 -13.08 5.09
CA PHE A 126 -2.88 -14.28 4.90
C PHE A 126 -1.56 -13.97 4.19
N CYS A 127 -0.55 -14.79 4.44
CA CYS A 127 0.67 -14.71 3.66
C CYS A 127 1.22 -16.11 3.32
N ARG A 128 1.86 -16.19 2.17
CA ARG A 128 2.91 -17.16 1.84
C ARG A 128 4.18 -16.36 1.59
N ASN A 129 5.28 -16.81 2.08
CA ASN A 129 6.55 -16.23 1.74
C ASN A 129 7.52 -17.38 1.45
N ARG A 130 7.58 -17.75 0.17
CA ARG A 130 8.38 -18.87 -0.34
C ARG A 130 8.14 -20.15 0.46
N SER A 131 6.87 -20.49 0.62
CA SER A 131 6.44 -21.65 1.39
C SER A 131 5.38 -22.45 0.65
N GLY A 132 5.22 -23.73 1.01
CA GLY A 132 4.18 -24.62 0.45
C GLY A 132 2.80 -24.42 1.08
N ILE A 133 2.74 -23.78 2.25
CA ILE A 133 1.52 -23.54 3.00
C ILE A 133 1.35 -22.03 3.30
N PRO A 134 0.13 -21.51 3.39
CA PRO A 134 -0.10 -20.16 3.86
C PRO A 134 -0.09 -20.11 5.39
N LEU A 135 0.26 -18.95 5.95
CA LEU A 135 -0.21 -18.49 7.25
C LEU A 135 -1.48 -17.68 7.03
N VAL A 136 -2.52 -17.93 7.79
CA VAL A 136 -3.83 -17.29 7.67
C VAL A 136 -4.26 -16.67 8.99
N SER A 137 -5.23 -15.75 8.92
CA SER A 137 -5.79 -15.06 10.10
C SER A 137 -4.75 -14.31 10.93
N LEU A 138 -3.83 -13.62 10.24
CA LEU A 138 -2.76 -12.84 10.85
C LEU A 138 -3.21 -11.47 11.40
N GLY A 139 -4.53 -11.23 11.44
CA GLY A 139 -5.16 -9.95 11.78
C GLY A 139 -5.84 -9.34 10.56
N SER A 140 -6.49 -8.19 10.76
CA SER A 140 -7.14 -7.44 9.68
C SER A 140 -6.22 -6.34 9.18
N ALA A 141 -6.16 -6.14 7.88
CA ALA A 141 -5.56 -4.94 7.32
C ALA A 141 -6.50 -3.75 7.62
N SER A 142 -5.93 -2.67 8.12
CA SER A 142 -6.63 -1.40 8.28
C SER A 142 -6.20 -0.42 7.21
N ALA A 143 -7.01 0.59 6.96
CA ALA A 143 -6.56 1.76 6.23
C ALA A 143 -5.38 2.43 6.97
N ASP A 144 -4.51 3.10 6.20
CA ASP A 144 -3.32 3.75 6.74
C ASP A 144 -2.34 2.80 7.43
N GLY A 145 -2.16 1.62 6.86
CA GLY A 145 -1.33 0.58 7.44
C GLY A 145 -0.42 -0.14 6.45
N LEU A 146 0.79 -0.48 6.92
CA LEU A 146 1.67 -1.37 6.20
C LEU A 146 1.20 -2.82 6.39
N VAL A 147 1.10 -3.55 5.29
CA VAL A 147 0.90 -5.00 5.25
C VAL A 147 2.14 -5.58 4.57
N ALA A 148 2.96 -6.31 5.33
CA ALA A 148 4.27 -6.72 4.87
C ALA A 148 4.70 -8.07 5.44
N VAL A 149 5.60 -8.73 4.72
CA VAL A 149 6.29 -9.95 5.16
C VAL A 149 7.77 -9.85 4.82
N SER A 150 8.62 -10.26 5.75
CA SER A 150 10.07 -10.34 5.60
C SER A 150 10.57 -11.71 6.05
N ARG A 151 11.51 -12.27 5.31
CA ARG A 151 12.18 -13.54 5.62
C ARG A 151 13.69 -13.33 5.62
N SER A 152 14.33 -13.60 6.75
CA SER A 152 15.79 -13.61 6.91
C SER A 152 16.34 -14.99 7.29
N SER A 153 15.48 -16.05 7.27
CA SER A 153 15.89 -17.42 7.63
C SER A 153 15.05 -18.48 6.92
N ALA A 154 15.56 -19.71 6.90
CA ALA A 154 14.84 -20.86 6.34
C ALA A 154 13.63 -21.29 7.18
N ALA A 155 13.59 -20.98 8.47
CA ALA A 155 12.64 -21.55 9.42
C ALA A 155 11.48 -20.61 9.78
N ALA A 156 11.62 -19.30 9.59
CA ALA A 156 10.67 -18.31 10.09
C ALA A 156 10.51 -17.11 9.17
N ILE A 157 9.39 -16.42 9.33
CA ILE A 157 9.09 -15.11 8.73
C ILE A 157 8.66 -14.12 9.80
N THR A 158 8.83 -12.86 9.53
CA THR A 158 8.20 -11.77 10.28
C THR A 158 7.15 -11.10 9.39
N THR A 159 5.95 -10.90 9.94
CA THR A 159 4.88 -10.11 9.31
C THR A 159 4.70 -8.80 10.05
N ARG A 160 4.27 -7.76 9.34
CA ARG A 160 3.86 -6.46 9.87
C ARG A 160 2.48 -6.13 9.34
N ILE A 161 1.50 -5.99 10.24
CA ILE A 161 0.10 -5.76 9.88
C ILE A 161 -0.48 -4.77 10.88
N SER A 162 -1.04 -3.65 10.38
CA SER A 162 -1.68 -2.63 11.21
C SER A 162 -0.83 -2.20 12.42
N GLY A 163 0.46 -1.99 12.20
CA GLY A 163 1.40 -1.53 13.23
C GLY A 163 1.96 -2.62 14.14
N GLU A 164 1.52 -3.88 14.00
CA GLU A 164 1.99 -4.99 14.85
C GLU A 164 2.93 -5.93 14.08
N SER A 165 4.03 -6.32 14.72
CA SER A 165 4.99 -7.29 14.17
C SER A 165 4.84 -8.66 14.83
N THR A 166 4.74 -9.71 14.01
CA THR A 166 4.65 -11.10 14.49
C THR A 166 5.67 -11.98 13.77
N THR A 167 6.43 -12.77 14.52
CA THR A 167 7.32 -13.79 13.95
C THR A 167 6.64 -15.14 14.03
N SER A 168 6.60 -15.86 12.91
CA SER A 168 5.95 -17.16 12.79
C SER A 168 6.88 -18.20 12.18
N SER A 169 6.80 -19.45 12.67
CA SER A 169 7.50 -20.56 12.06
C SER A 169 6.88 -20.90 10.71
N LEU A 170 7.68 -20.83 9.65
CA LEU A 170 7.27 -21.15 8.29
C LEU A 170 8.49 -21.57 7.49
N ALA A 171 8.61 -22.87 7.23
CA ALA A 171 9.73 -23.42 6.46
C ALA A 171 9.74 -22.87 5.03
N SER A 172 10.91 -22.45 4.58
CA SER A 172 11.09 -21.93 3.22
C SER A 172 11.24 -23.04 2.20
N GLN A 173 10.90 -22.71 0.97
CA GLN A 173 11.10 -23.53 -0.23
C GLN A 173 11.75 -22.71 -1.32
N SER A 174 12.33 -23.37 -2.32
CA SER A 174 12.88 -22.68 -3.49
C SER A 174 11.83 -21.76 -4.12
N PRO A 175 12.18 -20.51 -4.42
CA PRO A 175 11.23 -19.55 -4.96
C PRO A 175 10.64 -20.03 -6.29
N LEU A 176 9.33 -19.91 -6.44
CA LEU A 176 8.65 -20.15 -7.69
C LEU A 176 9.03 -19.06 -8.71
N SER A 177 9.35 -19.45 -9.93
CA SER A 177 9.69 -18.49 -11.00
C SER A 177 8.44 -17.91 -11.62
N GLU A 178 7.94 -16.82 -11.01
CA GLU A 178 6.80 -16.03 -11.46
C GLU A 178 7.08 -14.54 -11.20
N GLU A 179 6.52 -13.69 -12.05
CA GLU A 179 6.58 -12.24 -11.80
C GLU A 179 5.74 -11.86 -10.58
N VAL A 180 6.28 -10.95 -9.76
CA VAL A 180 5.53 -10.38 -8.64
C VAL A 180 4.56 -9.34 -9.17
N THR A 181 3.28 -9.52 -8.89
CA THR A 181 2.21 -8.59 -9.29
C THR A 181 1.61 -7.89 -8.08
N VAL A 182 1.13 -6.66 -8.27
CA VAL A 182 0.36 -5.90 -7.28
C VAL A 182 -1.08 -5.80 -7.74
N PHE A 183 -2.04 -5.89 -6.84
CA PHE A 183 -3.49 -5.96 -7.07
C PHE A 183 -4.00 -7.29 -7.65
N ALA A 184 -3.16 -8.26 -7.89
CA ALA A 184 -3.58 -9.58 -8.35
C ALA A 184 -2.49 -10.62 -8.11
N ARG A 185 -2.82 -11.90 -8.37
CA ARG A 185 -1.88 -13.00 -8.33
C ARG A 185 -1.64 -13.54 -9.74
N ARG A 186 -0.39 -13.54 -10.17
CA ARG A 186 0.01 -14.19 -11.42
C ARG A 186 0.37 -15.65 -11.19
N SER A 187 -0.03 -16.48 -12.14
CA SER A 187 0.20 -17.91 -12.14
C SER A 187 0.40 -18.40 -13.58
N GLY A 188 1.64 -18.45 -14.04
CA GLY A 188 1.97 -18.71 -15.43
C GLY A 188 1.31 -17.67 -16.34
N ALA A 189 0.46 -18.15 -17.26
CA ALA A 189 -0.28 -17.28 -18.18
C ALA A 189 -1.58 -16.70 -17.58
N SER A 190 -2.01 -17.16 -16.40
CA SER A 190 -3.26 -16.71 -15.77
C SER A 190 -3.00 -15.68 -14.70
N VAL A 191 -3.97 -14.80 -14.50
CA VAL A 191 -4.01 -13.84 -13.38
C VAL A 191 -5.36 -14.00 -12.69
N ASP A 192 -5.34 -14.05 -11.36
CA ASP A 192 -6.53 -14.25 -10.52
C ASP A 192 -6.43 -13.47 -9.20
N PHE A 193 -7.43 -13.60 -8.32
CA PHE A 193 -7.49 -12.96 -7.01
C PHE A 193 -7.26 -11.45 -7.06
N TYR A 194 -7.88 -10.80 -8.04
CA TYR A 194 -7.82 -9.35 -8.22
C TYR A 194 -8.35 -8.61 -6.98
N SER A 195 -7.71 -7.48 -6.66
CA SER A 195 -8.01 -6.65 -5.50
C SER A 195 -8.59 -5.32 -5.93
N ASP A 196 -9.60 -4.84 -5.19
CA ASP A 196 -10.13 -3.48 -5.23
C ASP A 196 -9.54 -2.58 -4.13
N ALA A 197 -8.50 -3.05 -3.43
CA ALA A 197 -7.78 -2.23 -2.45
C ALA A 197 -7.21 -0.96 -3.09
N THR A 198 -7.01 0.09 -2.27
CA THR A 198 -6.23 1.26 -2.67
C THR A 198 -4.84 1.20 -2.04
N ILE A 199 -3.81 1.25 -2.87
CA ILE A 199 -2.42 1.05 -2.48
C ILE A 199 -1.57 2.25 -2.94
N PRO A 200 -1.07 3.10 -2.01
CA PRO A 200 -0.18 4.22 -2.31
C PRO A 200 1.31 3.87 -2.37
N PHE A 201 1.70 2.65 -1.93
CA PHE A 201 3.11 2.24 -1.91
C PHE A 201 3.23 0.72 -2.00
N PHE A 202 4.25 0.26 -2.72
CA PHE A 202 4.75 -1.11 -2.60
C PHE A 202 6.27 -1.16 -2.59
N SER A 203 6.85 -2.20 -1.97
CA SER A 203 8.26 -2.55 -2.09
C SER A 203 8.50 -4.05 -2.09
N ILE A 204 9.58 -4.44 -2.78
CA ILE A 204 10.06 -5.81 -2.94
C ILE A 204 11.58 -5.75 -2.80
N GLY A 205 12.19 -6.72 -2.13
CA GLY A 205 13.64 -6.80 -2.01
C GLY A 205 14.15 -7.84 -1.03
N SER A 206 15.35 -7.59 -0.48
CA SER A 206 15.96 -8.40 0.56
C SER A 206 15.21 -8.30 1.88
N ALA A 207 15.48 -9.16 2.83
CA ALA A 207 14.92 -9.08 4.18
C ALA A 207 15.21 -7.71 4.81
N THR A 208 14.22 -7.13 5.45
CA THR A 208 14.33 -5.77 6.01
C THR A 208 13.62 -5.67 7.36
N ASP A 209 13.94 -4.63 8.13
CA ASP A 209 13.19 -4.26 9.35
C ASP A 209 11.83 -3.66 8.95
N LEU A 210 10.78 -4.45 9.09
CA LEU A 210 9.43 -4.06 8.72
C LEU A 210 8.85 -2.96 9.62
N ALA A 211 9.28 -2.87 10.89
CA ALA A 211 8.80 -1.84 11.80
C ALA A 211 9.38 -0.47 11.42
N ALA A 212 10.68 -0.44 11.11
CA ALA A 212 11.34 0.77 10.62
C ALA A 212 10.78 1.19 9.25
N LEU A 213 10.56 0.23 8.32
CA LEU A 213 9.94 0.51 7.02
C LEU A 213 8.53 1.11 7.19
N ASP A 214 7.70 0.53 8.06
CA ASP A 214 6.36 1.02 8.36
C ASP A 214 6.39 2.46 8.88
N ALA A 215 7.25 2.77 9.84
CA ALA A 215 7.40 4.12 10.37
C ALA A 215 7.76 5.14 9.27
N ARG A 216 8.67 4.79 8.35
CA ARG A 216 9.06 5.67 7.24
C ARG A 216 7.95 5.85 6.21
N VAL A 217 7.25 4.76 5.83
CA VAL A 217 6.15 4.82 4.86
C VAL A 217 4.95 5.57 5.44
N SER A 218 4.57 5.29 6.69
CA SER A 218 3.49 5.99 7.39
C SER A 218 3.75 7.50 7.49
N THR A 219 5.00 7.90 7.80
CA THR A 219 5.40 9.31 7.81
C THR A 219 5.26 9.93 6.42
N LEU A 220 5.72 9.25 5.37
CA LEU A 220 5.57 9.73 3.99
C LEU A 220 4.09 9.94 3.62
N MET A 221 3.24 8.96 3.91
CA MET A 221 1.81 9.04 3.58
C MET A 221 1.12 10.19 4.35
N ALA A 222 1.45 10.37 5.63
CA ALA A 222 0.98 11.50 6.43
C ALA A 222 1.44 12.86 5.86
N ASP A 223 2.72 12.97 5.47
CA ASP A 223 3.28 14.17 4.84
C ASP A 223 2.56 14.50 3.51
N LEU A 224 2.36 13.51 2.65
CA LEU A 224 1.68 13.68 1.36
C LEU A 224 0.23 14.15 1.56
N ARG A 225 -0.51 13.55 2.51
CA ARG A 225 -1.87 13.98 2.86
C ARG A 225 -1.92 15.41 3.41
N ALA A 226 -1.04 15.73 4.34
CA ALA A 226 -0.96 17.09 4.90
C ALA A 226 -0.68 18.14 3.81
N ILE A 227 0.09 17.78 2.77
CA ILE A 227 0.33 18.63 1.62
C ILE A 227 -0.95 18.82 0.79
N GLU A 228 -1.74 17.77 0.57
CA GLU A 228 -3.01 17.85 -0.16
C GLU A 228 -4.05 18.74 0.58
N GLU A 229 -4.05 18.71 1.89
CA GLU A 229 -4.95 19.49 2.75
C GLU A 229 -4.44 20.90 3.06
N THR A 230 -3.28 21.29 2.51
CA THR A 230 -2.73 22.64 2.74
C THR A 230 -3.68 23.72 2.24
N GLY A 231 -4.12 24.59 3.15
CA GLY A 231 -5.08 25.65 2.87
C GLY A 231 -6.55 25.28 3.12
N PHE A 232 -6.82 24.07 3.61
CA PHE A 232 -8.14 23.68 4.06
C PHE A 232 -8.51 24.38 5.37
N ASP A 233 -9.80 24.63 5.55
CA ASP A 233 -10.33 25.13 6.81
C ASP A 233 -10.17 24.09 7.93
N LYS A 234 -9.81 24.53 9.14
CA LYS A 234 -9.56 23.63 10.28
C LYS A 234 -10.77 22.77 10.67
N ASP A 235 -12.00 23.32 10.52
CA ASP A 235 -13.22 22.59 10.87
C ASP A 235 -13.57 21.58 9.78
N ALA A 236 -13.26 21.90 8.49
CA ALA A 236 -13.33 20.93 7.41
C ALA A 236 -12.35 19.76 7.65
N ILE A 237 -11.09 20.03 8.01
CA ILE A 237 -10.11 18.97 8.33
C ILE A 237 -10.62 18.11 9.48
N ALA A 238 -11.14 18.71 10.57
CA ALA A 238 -11.64 17.95 11.72
C ALA A 238 -12.79 17.02 11.33
N TYR A 239 -13.73 17.49 10.51
CA TYR A 239 -14.82 16.68 10.00
C TYR A 239 -14.33 15.54 9.10
N LEU A 240 -13.46 15.84 8.13
CA LEU A 240 -12.89 14.83 7.22
C LEU A 240 -12.20 13.70 7.98
N ARG A 241 -11.42 14.02 9.01
CA ARG A 241 -10.76 13.02 9.86
C ARG A 241 -11.75 12.13 10.60
N ALA A 242 -12.83 12.72 11.14
CA ALA A 242 -13.87 11.96 11.84
C ALA A 242 -14.60 10.99 10.88
N VAL A 243 -14.83 11.39 9.64
CA VAL A 243 -15.44 10.53 8.62
C VAL A 243 -14.49 9.40 8.24
N GLU A 244 -13.23 9.71 7.93
CA GLU A 244 -12.21 8.71 7.58
C GLU A 244 -12.01 7.67 8.71
N GLU A 245 -12.06 8.12 9.97
CA GLU A 245 -11.97 7.22 11.14
C GLU A 245 -13.22 6.32 11.24
N ALA A 246 -14.42 6.88 11.01
CA ALA A 246 -15.67 6.11 11.08
C ALA A 246 -15.79 5.08 9.94
N ASP A 247 -15.36 5.44 8.75
CA ASP A 247 -15.44 4.58 7.55
C ASP A 247 -14.29 3.55 7.48
N GLY A 248 -13.20 3.77 8.24
CA GLY A 248 -11.99 2.94 8.15
C GLY A 248 -11.30 3.00 6.79
N ALA A 249 -11.52 4.08 6.04
CA ALA A 249 -10.95 4.34 4.72
C ALA A 249 -10.74 5.84 4.51
N PHE A 250 -9.78 6.20 3.65
CA PHE A 250 -9.54 7.59 3.31
C PHE A 250 -10.50 8.08 2.23
N LEU A 251 -10.94 9.32 2.38
CA LEU A 251 -11.77 10.01 1.40
C LEU A 251 -10.94 10.44 0.18
N GLU A 252 -11.55 10.35 -0.99
CA GLU A 252 -10.98 10.86 -2.23
C GLU A 252 -10.73 12.37 -2.17
N THR A 253 -9.71 12.84 -2.89
CA THR A 253 -9.31 14.25 -2.89
C THR A 253 -10.43 15.19 -3.32
N ASP A 254 -11.24 14.81 -4.31
CA ASP A 254 -12.34 15.64 -4.79
C ASP A 254 -13.44 15.81 -3.74
N VAL A 255 -13.74 14.76 -2.97
CA VAL A 255 -14.68 14.81 -1.84
C VAL A 255 -14.14 15.76 -0.76
N LYS A 256 -12.85 15.65 -0.42
CA LYS A 256 -12.21 16.56 0.55
C LYS A 256 -12.27 18.02 0.13
N VAL A 257 -12.00 18.31 -1.15
CA VAL A 257 -12.08 19.66 -1.71
C VAL A 257 -13.52 20.20 -1.66
N ALA A 258 -14.52 19.39 -1.99
CA ALA A 258 -15.92 19.79 -1.94
C ALA A 258 -16.37 20.14 -0.51
N ILE A 259 -16.03 19.30 0.47
CA ILE A 259 -16.35 19.53 1.89
C ILE A 259 -15.65 20.79 2.40
N ASN A 260 -14.36 20.97 2.10
CA ASN A 260 -13.64 22.17 2.49
C ASN A 260 -14.28 23.44 1.87
N SER A 261 -14.67 23.38 0.60
CA SER A 261 -15.32 24.51 -0.08
C SER A 261 -16.67 24.85 0.56
N LEU A 262 -17.45 23.86 0.95
CA LEU A 262 -18.72 24.05 1.67
C LEU A 262 -18.49 24.73 3.03
N VAL A 263 -17.59 24.23 3.86
CA VAL A 263 -17.29 24.79 5.18
C VAL A 263 -16.78 26.23 5.06
N ALA A 264 -15.85 26.48 4.14
CA ALA A 264 -15.32 27.82 3.89
C ALA A 264 -16.40 28.79 3.41
N GLY A 265 -17.28 28.34 2.51
CA GLY A 265 -18.43 29.15 2.02
C GLY A 265 -19.40 29.49 3.15
N LEU A 266 -19.81 28.51 3.96
CA LEU A 266 -20.70 28.73 5.11
C LEU A 266 -20.12 29.74 6.10
N LYS A 267 -18.81 29.74 6.32
CA LYS A 267 -18.14 30.74 7.17
C LYS A 267 -18.10 32.12 6.52
N ALA A 268 -17.82 32.20 5.23
CA ALA A 268 -17.83 33.46 4.48
C ALA A 268 -19.21 34.13 4.51
N ASP A 269 -20.28 33.34 4.40
CA ASP A 269 -21.67 33.79 4.45
C ASP A 269 -22.20 33.99 5.88
N LYS A 270 -21.36 33.78 6.91
CA LYS A 270 -21.70 33.89 8.35
C LYS A 270 -22.81 32.92 8.81
N LEU A 271 -22.99 31.82 8.09
CA LEU A 271 -23.99 30.78 8.41
C LEU A 271 -23.45 29.74 9.37
N TRP A 272 -22.12 29.55 9.43
CA TRP A 272 -21.48 28.49 10.21
C TRP A 272 -21.85 28.50 11.68
N GLU A 273 -21.79 29.68 12.32
CA GLU A 273 -22.11 29.85 13.74
C GLU A 273 -23.61 29.65 14.05
N SER A 274 -24.46 29.76 13.03
CA SER A 274 -25.90 29.57 13.17
C SER A 274 -26.32 28.10 13.02
N MET A 275 -25.45 27.25 12.52
CA MET A 275 -25.72 25.82 12.33
C MET A 275 -25.58 25.08 13.66
N LYS A 276 -26.64 24.38 14.07
CA LYS A 276 -26.64 23.56 15.31
C LYS A 276 -26.41 22.08 15.05
N ALA A 277 -26.68 21.62 13.84
CA ALA A 277 -26.38 20.26 13.36
C ALA A 277 -26.32 20.26 11.84
N CYS A 278 -25.37 19.54 11.27
CA CYS A 278 -25.25 19.28 9.84
C CYS A 278 -24.70 17.86 9.68
N CYS A 279 -25.39 17.06 8.83
CA CYS A 279 -24.87 15.79 8.34
C CYS A 279 -24.66 15.91 6.83
N LEU A 280 -23.54 15.41 6.36
CA LEU A 280 -23.16 15.36 4.95
C LEU A 280 -23.06 13.91 4.46
#